data_45accfcf048b53adc826293864a08932
#
_entry.id   45accfcf048b53adc826293864a08932
#
_cell.length_a   1.000
_cell.length_b   1.000
_cell.length_c   1.000
_cell.angle_alpha   90.00
_cell.angle_beta   90.00
_cell.angle_gamma   90.00
#
_symmetry.space_group_name_H-M   'P 1'
#
loop_
_entity.id
_entity.type
_entity.pdbx_description
1 polymer ?
#
loop_
_entity_poly.entity_id
_entity_poly.type
_entity_poly.pdbx_seq_one_letter_code
_entity_poly.pdbx_strand_id
1 'polypeptide(L)'
;TAQSDALMEVASGSTDACVIDITMANAMTGEGTSYKDLAIACELTSEEYGVSFRTGSDMVEKFNEVLDEFLADGTLDRLAEKYSLTLVK
;
A
#
# COMPACT_ATOMS: atom_id res chain seq x y z
N THR A 1 -10.77 10.91 -9.71
CA THR A 1 -9.41 10.79 -10.25
C THR A 1 -8.42 10.20 -9.25
N ALA A 2 -8.61 10.42 -7.94
CA ALA A 2 -7.79 9.81 -6.91
C ALA A 2 -8.55 8.68 -6.23
N GLN A 3 -7.83 7.70 -5.65
CA GLN A 3 -8.47 6.60 -4.94
C GLN A 3 -9.29 7.10 -3.73
N SER A 4 -8.82 8.17 -3.10
CA SER A 4 -9.56 8.78 -1.99
C SER A 4 -10.92 9.34 -2.43
N ASP A 5 -11.05 9.75 -3.68
CA ASP A 5 -12.34 10.20 -4.22
C ASP A 5 -13.34 9.05 -4.29
N ALA A 6 -12.86 7.84 -4.61
CA ALA A 6 -13.71 6.65 -4.62
C ALA A 6 -14.27 6.35 -3.22
N LEU A 7 -13.46 6.49 -2.18
CA LEU A 7 -13.91 6.33 -0.80
C LEU A 7 -14.97 7.36 -0.43
N MET A 8 -14.80 8.59 -0.88
CA MET A 8 -15.76 9.66 -0.62
C MET A 8 -17.11 9.35 -1.27
N GLU A 9 -17.12 8.79 -2.47
CA GLU A 9 -18.36 8.40 -3.16
C GLU A 9 -19.11 7.33 -2.38
N VAL A 10 -18.42 6.36 -1.81
CA VAL A 10 -19.04 5.34 -0.96
C VAL A 10 -19.56 5.97 0.33
N ALA A 11 -18.75 6.78 0.98
CA ALA A 11 -19.13 7.41 2.26
C ALA A 11 -20.35 8.32 2.10
N SER A 12 -20.48 9.00 0.97
CA SER A 12 -21.61 9.92 0.72
C SER A 12 -22.89 9.19 0.31
N GLY A 13 -22.82 7.88 0.03
CA GLY A 13 -23.96 7.10 -0.41
C GLY A 13 -24.22 7.13 -1.92
N SER A 14 -23.33 7.79 -2.69
CA SER A 14 -23.45 7.82 -4.15
C SER A 14 -23.23 6.47 -4.80
N THR A 15 -22.39 5.64 -4.18
CA THR A 15 -22.12 4.28 -4.62
C THR A 15 -22.16 3.35 -3.42
N ASP A 16 -22.33 2.05 -3.69
CA ASP A 16 -22.40 1.06 -2.62
C ASP A 16 -21.03 0.51 -2.21
N ALA A 17 -20.07 0.49 -3.12
CA ALA A 17 -18.75 -0.04 -2.88
C ALA A 17 -17.75 0.53 -3.89
N CYS A 18 -16.47 0.38 -3.61
CA CYS A 18 -15.41 0.75 -4.54
C CYS A 18 -14.25 -0.26 -4.46
N VAL A 19 -13.41 -0.23 -5.49
CA VAL A 19 -12.19 -1.04 -5.55
C VAL A 19 -11.00 -0.09 -5.47
N ILE A 20 -10.15 -0.28 -4.48
CA ILE A 20 -8.96 0.55 -4.28
C ILE A 20 -7.80 -0.29 -3.80
N ASP A 21 -6.62 0.32 -3.71
CA ASP A 21 -5.43 -0.29 -3.16
C ASP A 21 -5.63 -0.65 -1.68
N ILE A 22 -5.17 -1.84 -1.28
CA ILE A 22 -5.35 -2.32 0.10
C ILE A 22 -4.60 -1.48 1.12
N THR A 23 -3.45 -0.94 0.75
CA THR A 23 -2.66 -0.09 1.65
C THR A 23 -3.43 1.19 1.98
N MET A 24 -4.05 1.81 0.99
CA MET A 24 -4.88 2.98 1.20
C MET A 24 -6.15 2.62 2.01
N ALA A 25 -6.78 1.49 1.68
CA ALA A 25 -7.96 1.05 2.40
C ALA A 25 -7.66 0.85 3.88
N ASN A 26 -6.55 0.19 4.21
CA ASN A 26 -6.14 -0.01 5.60
C ASN A 26 -5.88 1.29 6.32
N ALA A 27 -5.31 2.28 5.64
CA ALA A 27 -4.98 3.57 6.25
C ALA A 27 -6.19 4.48 6.46
N MET A 28 -7.20 4.38 5.61
CA MET A 28 -8.29 5.35 5.56
C MET A 28 -9.65 4.83 6.01
N THR A 29 -9.81 3.52 6.18
CA THR A 29 -11.10 2.95 6.60
C THR A 29 -10.98 2.28 7.96
N GLY A 30 -12.12 2.18 8.64
CA GLY A 30 -12.21 1.56 9.95
C GLY A 30 -12.12 2.58 11.09
N GLU A 31 -12.25 2.10 12.29
CA GLU A 31 -12.29 2.93 13.48
C GLU A 31 -11.01 3.74 13.65
N GLY A 32 -11.16 5.03 14.01
CA GLY A 32 -10.03 5.92 14.18
C GLY A 32 -9.49 6.55 12.91
N THR A 33 -10.16 6.34 11.77
CA THR A 33 -9.74 6.86 10.48
C THR A 33 -10.75 7.86 9.91
N SER A 34 -10.42 8.41 8.73
CA SER A 34 -11.28 9.37 8.03
C SER A 34 -12.62 8.75 7.62
N TYR A 35 -12.65 7.45 7.34
CA TYR A 35 -13.87 6.75 6.91
C TYR A 35 -14.17 5.59 7.85
N LYS A 36 -14.47 5.93 9.08
CA LYS A 36 -14.68 4.95 10.16
C LYS A 36 -15.84 3.97 9.89
N ASP A 37 -16.81 4.38 9.10
CA ASP A 37 -17.99 3.56 8.80
C ASP A 37 -17.79 2.65 7.59
N LEU A 38 -16.66 2.75 6.91
CA LEU A 38 -16.33 1.88 5.78
C LEU A 38 -15.45 0.73 6.24
N ALA A 39 -15.56 -0.41 5.59
CA ALA A 39 -14.79 -1.60 5.92
C ALA A 39 -14.37 -2.32 4.65
N ILE A 40 -13.29 -3.09 4.75
CA ILE A 40 -12.81 -3.93 3.65
C ILE A 40 -13.65 -5.20 3.62
N ALA A 41 -14.36 -5.42 2.51
CA ALA A 41 -15.21 -6.60 2.35
C ALA A 41 -14.39 -7.83 1.90
N CYS A 42 -13.48 -7.65 0.95
CA CYS A 42 -12.62 -8.73 0.47
C CYS A 42 -11.44 -8.17 -0.30
N GLU A 43 -10.42 -9.01 -0.49
CA GLU A 43 -9.29 -8.70 -1.36
C GLU A 43 -9.49 -9.41 -2.69
N LEU A 44 -9.32 -8.68 -3.80
CA LEU A 44 -9.56 -9.22 -5.14
C LEU A 44 -8.29 -9.82 -5.75
N THR A 45 -7.18 -9.13 -5.63
CA THR A 45 -5.89 -9.56 -6.19
C THR A 45 -4.78 -9.10 -5.27
N SER A 46 -3.57 -9.60 -5.50
CA SER A 46 -2.38 -9.05 -4.86
C SER A 46 -1.41 -8.59 -5.94
N GLU A 47 -0.65 -7.54 -5.62
CA GLU A 47 0.31 -6.93 -6.52
C GLU A 47 1.65 -6.76 -5.83
N GLU A 48 2.70 -6.70 -6.62
CA GLU A 48 4.03 -6.39 -6.13
C GLU A 48 4.38 -4.97 -6.55
N TYR A 49 4.92 -4.19 -5.62
CA TYR A 49 5.37 -2.83 -5.90
C TYR A 49 6.88 -2.82 -6.06
N GLY A 50 7.33 -2.00 -6.98
CA GLY A 50 8.75 -1.78 -7.19
C GLY A 50 9.06 -0.30 -7.32
N VAL A 51 10.32 0.04 -7.17
CA VAL A 51 10.81 1.40 -7.40
C VAL A 51 11.61 1.39 -8.70
N SER A 52 11.28 2.29 -9.60
CA SER A 52 11.93 2.36 -10.90
C SER A 52 12.85 3.58 -11.01
N PHE A 53 13.87 3.45 -11.82
CA PHE A 53 14.82 4.51 -12.10
C PHE A 53 14.96 4.68 -13.60
N ARG A 54 15.55 5.78 -14.02
CA ARG A 54 15.83 6.05 -15.43
C ARG A 54 16.66 4.91 -16.03
N THR A 55 16.34 4.51 -17.26
CA THR A 55 17.12 3.51 -18.00
C THR A 55 18.59 3.93 -18.06
N GLY A 56 19.49 3.01 -17.72
CA GLY A 56 20.93 3.29 -17.68
C GLY A 56 21.43 3.90 -16.40
N SER A 57 20.55 4.17 -15.43
CA SER A 57 20.97 4.66 -14.11
C SER A 57 21.68 3.58 -13.31
N ASP A 58 22.72 3.94 -12.57
CA ASP A 58 23.41 3.04 -11.65
C ASP A 58 22.71 2.95 -10.28
N MET A 59 21.64 3.72 -10.09
CA MET A 59 20.91 3.75 -8.82
C MET A 59 20.18 2.45 -8.53
N VAL A 60 19.81 1.67 -9.55
CA VAL A 60 19.13 0.39 -9.35
C VAL A 60 20.01 -0.54 -8.49
N GLU A 61 21.27 -0.69 -8.86
CA GLU A 61 22.21 -1.53 -8.09
C GLU A 61 22.40 -1.02 -6.68
N LYS A 62 22.60 0.28 -6.52
CA LYS A 62 22.80 0.90 -5.21
C LYS A 62 21.57 0.75 -4.32
N PHE A 63 20.39 0.95 -4.90
CA PHE A 63 19.15 0.81 -4.18
C PHE A 63 18.94 -0.65 -3.73
N ASN A 64 19.20 -1.61 -4.61
CA ASN A 64 19.07 -3.03 -4.28
C ASN A 64 20.06 -3.45 -3.18
N GLU A 65 21.27 -2.94 -3.19
CA GLU A 65 22.25 -3.22 -2.14
C GLU A 65 21.74 -2.74 -0.77
N VAL A 66 21.17 -1.55 -0.71
CA VAL A 66 20.60 -1.01 0.53
C VAL A 66 19.40 -1.82 0.97
N LEU A 67 18.53 -2.22 0.04
CA LEU A 67 17.39 -3.08 0.36
C LEU A 67 17.85 -4.42 0.91
N ASP A 68 18.89 -5.01 0.34
CA ASP A 68 19.44 -6.29 0.84
C ASP A 68 19.97 -6.12 2.27
N GLU A 69 20.63 -5.03 2.58
CA GLU A 69 21.09 -4.72 3.93
C GLU A 69 19.91 -4.59 4.90
N PHE A 70 18.86 -3.87 4.50
CA PHE A 70 17.68 -3.70 5.33
C PHE A 70 16.91 -5.01 5.52
N LEU A 71 16.92 -5.86 4.52
CA LEU A 71 16.31 -7.20 4.64
C LEU A 71 17.10 -8.06 5.65
N ALA A 72 18.43 -8.02 5.58
CA ALA A 72 19.30 -8.81 6.45
C ALA A 72 19.24 -8.36 7.91
N ASP A 73 19.09 -7.05 8.18
CA ASP A 73 19.09 -6.53 9.54
C ASP A 73 17.70 -6.42 10.18
N GLY A 74 16.65 -6.83 9.46
CA GLY A 74 15.28 -6.81 9.98
C GLY A 74 14.54 -5.49 9.80
N THR A 75 15.14 -4.48 9.17
CA THR A 75 14.49 -3.18 8.97
C THR A 75 13.25 -3.30 8.09
N LEU A 76 13.35 -4.05 6.98
CA LEU A 76 12.20 -4.25 6.08
C LEU A 76 11.09 -5.04 6.76
N ASP A 77 11.43 -6.06 7.55
CA ASP A 77 10.43 -6.83 8.28
C ASP A 77 9.63 -5.94 9.24
N ARG A 78 10.32 -5.05 9.94
CA ARG A 78 9.66 -4.11 10.86
C ARG A 78 8.76 -3.13 10.13
N LEU A 79 9.20 -2.61 8.98
CA LEU A 79 8.39 -1.69 8.19
C LEU A 79 7.18 -2.39 7.58
N ALA A 80 7.36 -3.62 7.09
CA ALA A 80 6.27 -4.39 6.54
C ALA A 80 5.20 -4.64 7.60
N GLU A 81 5.61 -5.01 8.81
CA GLU A 81 4.68 -5.21 9.91
C GLU A 81 3.96 -3.90 10.27
N LYS A 82 4.70 -2.79 10.35
CA LYS A 82 4.12 -1.49 10.69
C LYS A 82 3.04 -1.04 9.70
N TYR A 83 3.23 -1.33 8.42
CA TYR A 83 2.31 -0.88 7.37
C TYR A 83 1.43 -2.00 6.82
N SER A 84 1.43 -3.16 7.45
CA SER A 84 0.61 -4.31 7.05
C SER A 84 0.89 -4.77 5.61
N LEU A 85 2.16 -4.80 5.25
CA LEU A 85 2.62 -5.22 3.93
C LEU A 85 3.32 -6.57 4.02
N THR A 86 3.39 -7.26 2.90
CA THR A 86 4.13 -8.52 2.76
C THR A 86 5.36 -8.27 1.90
N LEU A 87 6.52 -8.72 2.38
CA LEU A 87 7.75 -8.58 1.62
C LEU A 87 7.81 -9.57 0.46
N VAL A 88 8.31 -9.10 -0.67
CA VAL A 88 8.66 -9.96 -1.80
C VAL A 88 10.13 -10.34 -1.62
N LYS A 89 10.40 -11.63 -1.52
CA LYS A 89 11.75 -12.14 -1.27
C LYS A 89 12.31 -12.89 -2.45
#